data_2211809569a75b2521e65109342d08df
#
_entry.id   2211809569a75b2521e65109342d08df
#
_cell.length_a   1.000
_cell.length_b   1.000
_cell.length_c   1.000
_cell.angle_alpha   90.00
_cell.angle_beta   90.00
_cell.angle_gamma   90.00
#
_symmetry.space_group_name_H-M   'P 1'
#
loop_
_entity.id
_entity.type
_entity.pdbx_description
1 polymer ?
#
loop_
_entity_poly.entity_id
_entity_poly.type
_entity_poly.pdbx_seq_one_letter_code
_entity_poly.pdbx_strand_id
1 'polypeptide(L)'
;MEKNHIIFALKLFIASALLGILAGFFGVKPLGINQEQVISALFSIFFGLGLITAMLTFYFTRKSHQAYQNYQREEEDEGNEQDYLDMYRFLDYGTVAWNVTQISMLFCMILDLGGFGISATSLLLIVVGIWSGVYCLKITSKIRNYKLSVMATPKEVLEYLDTYDEGEK
;
A
#
# COMPACT_ATOMS: atom_id res chain seq x y z
N MET A 1 4.01 -0.40 -24.58
CA MET A 1 4.66 -1.33 -23.61
C MET A 1 3.85 -1.58 -22.34
N GLU A 2 3.07 -0.63 -21.85
CA GLU A 2 2.35 -0.74 -20.55
C GLU A 2 1.21 -1.77 -20.50
N LYS A 3 0.40 -1.92 -21.55
CA LYS A 3 -0.72 -2.89 -21.55
C LYS A 3 -0.30 -4.33 -21.24
N ASN A 4 0.90 -4.73 -21.65
CA ASN A 4 1.40 -6.08 -21.42
C ASN A 4 1.83 -6.30 -19.95
N HIS A 5 2.32 -5.26 -19.26
CA HIS A 5 2.69 -5.36 -17.85
C HIS A 5 1.48 -5.46 -16.93
N ILE A 6 0.41 -4.72 -17.23
CA ILE A 6 -0.85 -4.79 -16.47
C ILE A 6 -1.50 -6.17 -16.65
N ILE A 7 -1.56 -6.68 -17.88
CA ILE A 7 -2.09 -8.02 -18.16
C ILE A 7 -1.24 -9.11 -17.49
N PHE A 8 0.09 -8.95 -17.47
CA PHE A 8 0.99 -9.88 -16.78
C PHE A 8 0.79 -9.86 -15.27
N ALA A 9 0.71 -8.67 -14.64
CA ALA A 9 0.45 -8.52 -13.22
C ALA A 9 -0.92 -9.10 -12.83
N LEU A 10 -1.95 -8.88 -13.63
CA LEU A 10 -3.29 -9.44 -13.41
C LEU A 10 -3.28 -10.98 -13.51
N LYS A 11 -2.59 -11.54 -14.49
CA LYS A 11 -2.42 -13.00 -14.64
C LYS A 11 -1.66 -13.59 -13.45
N LEU A 12 -0.60 -12.91 -12.98
CA LEU A 12 0.15 -13.36 -11.81
C LEU A 12 -0.70 -13.33 -10.55
N PHE A 13 -1.50 -12.28 -10.36
CA PHE A 13 -2.43 -12.17 -9.25
C PHE A 13 -3.50 -13.26 -9.27
N ILE A 14 -4.13 -13.52 -10.41
CA ILE A 14 -5.12 -14.59 -10.57
C ILE A 14 -4.47 -15.96 -10.33
N ALA A 15 -3.28 -16.21 -10.87
CA ALA A 15 -2.56 -17.47 -10.67
C ALA A 15 -2.18 -17.68 -9.20
N SER A 16 -1.72 -16.65 -8.50
CA SER A 16 -1.39 -16.73 -7.07
C SER A 16 -2.63 -16.94 -6.19
N ALA A 17 -3.75 -16.29 -6.53
CA ALA A 17 -5.02 -16.50 -5.85
C ALA A 17 -5.55 -17.93 -6.03
N LEU A 18 -5.49 -18.47 -7.25
CA LEU A 18 -5.88 -19.84 -7.56
C LEU A 18 -4.98 -20.87 -6.84
N LEU A 19 -3.66 -20.63 -6.83
CA LEU A 19 -2.70 -21.47 -6.09
C LEU A 19 -2.96 -21.43 -4.58
N GLY A 20 -3.29 -20.24 -4.04
CA GLY A 20 -3.67 -20.10 -2.63
C GLY A 20 -4.95 -20.87 -2.27
N ILE A 21 -5.97 -20.79 -3.13
CA ILE A 21 -7.22 -21.54 -2.96
C ILE A 21 -6.97 -23.06 -3.04
N LEU A 22 -6.21 -23.51 -4.04
CA LEU A 22 -5.85 -24.93 -4.20
C LEU A 22 -5.00 -25.45 -3.02
N ALA A 23 -4.00 -24.68 -2.58
CA ALA A 23 -3.19 -25.02 -1.42
C ALA A 23 -4.03 -25.09 -0.14
N GLY A 24 -5.00 -24.18 0.03
CA GLY A 24 -5.95 -24.20 1.15
C GLY A 24 -6.88 -25.42 1.12
N PHE A 25 -7.35 -25.82 -0.06
CA PHE A 25 -8.26 -26.98 -0.20
C PHE A 25 -7.55 -28.33 -0.08
N PHE A 26 -6.33 -28.47 -0.63
CA PHE A 26 -5.64 -29.74 -0.77
C PHE A 26 -4.44 -29.93 0.17
N GLY A 27 -3.88 -28.85 0.69
CA GLY A 27 -2.55 -28.89 1.33
C GLY A 27 -2.53 -29.15 2.82
N VAL A 28 -3.59 -28.86 3.56
CA VAL A 28 -3.50 -28.81 5.04
C VAL A 28 -3.93 -30.12 5.71
N LYS A 29 -4.90 -30.84 5.16
CA LYS A 29 -5.40 -32.09 5.74
C LYS A 29 -4.42 -33.29 5.75
N PRO A 30 -3.59 -33.51 4.70
CA PRO A 30 -2.72 -34.69 4.68
C PRO A 30 -1.47 -34.59 5.56
N LEU A 31 -1.10 -33.40 6.05
CA LEU A 31 0.15 -33.20 6.79
C LEU A 31 0.05 -33.31 8.31
N GLY A 32 -1.15 -33.58 8.86
CA GLY A 32 -1.35 -33.64 10.31
C GLY A 32 -1.10 -32.31 11.05
N ILE A 33 -1.02 -31.23 10.31
CA ILE A 33 -0.79 -29.88 10.85
C ILE A 33 -2.12 -29.36 11.40
N ASN A 34 -2.12 -28.86 12.63
CA ASN A 34 -3.30 -28.22 13.21
C ASN A 34 -3.63 -26.92 12.45
N GLN A 35 -4.73 -26.93 11.71
CA GLN A 35 -5.17 -25.82 10.86
C GLN A 35 -5.31 -24.51 11.64
N GLU A 36 -5.80 -24.55 12.87
CA GLU A 36 -5.94 -23.35 13.71
C GLU A 36 -4.58 -22.72 14.05
N GLN A 37 -3.56 -23.53 14.32
CA GLN A 37 -2.21 -23.02 14.61
C GLN A 37 -1.59 -22.33 13.38
N VAL A 38 -1.80 -22.90 12.19
CA VAL A 38 -1.30 -22.28 10.94
C VAL A 38 -1.99 -20.96 10.66
N ILE A 39 -3.31 -20.91 10.80
CA ILE A 39 -4.10 -19.67 10.61
C ILE A 39 -3.66 -18.61 11.61
N SER A 40 -3.50 -18.96 12.89
CA SER A 40 -3.05 -18.04 13.93
C SER A 40 -1.62 -17.52 13.69
N ALA A 41 -0.71 -18.38 13.24
CA ALA A 41 0.64 -17.98 12.90
C ALA A 41 0.68 -17.03 11.70
N LEU A 42 -0.04 -17.34 10.63
CA LEU A 42 -0.15 -16.49 9.44
C LEU A 42 -0.78 -15.14 9.80
N PHE A 43 -1.85 -15.16 10.59
CA PHE A 43 -2.49 -13.94 11.07
C PHE A 43 -1.49 -13.04 11.83
N SER A 44 -0.72 -13.63 12.76
CA SER A 44 0.28 -12.89 13.55
C SER A 44 1.36 -12.27 12.67
N ILE A 45 1.82 -12.99 11.63
CA ILE A 45 2.80 -12.49 10.67
C ILE A 45 2.26 -11.32 9.88
N PHE A 46 1.06 -11.46 9.27
CA PHE A 46 0.48 -10.39 8.47
C PHE A 46 0.07 -9.18 9.33
N PHE A 47 -0.43 -9.41 10.54
CA PHE A 47 -0.74 -8.34 11.48
C PHE A 47 0.52 -7.55 11.86
N GLY A 48 1.60 -8.21 12.23
CA GLY A 48 2.88 -7.58 12.55
C GLY A 48 3.46 -6.82 11.35
N LEU A 49 3.44 -7.45 10.16
CA LEU A 49 3.89 -6.81 8.91
C LEU A 49 3.06 -5.56 8.60
N GLY A 50 1.74 -5.64 8.73
CA GLY A 50 0.84 -4.52 8.50
C GLY A 50 1.09 -3.34 9.44
N LEU A 51 1.32 -3.58 10.73
CA LEU A 51 1.66 -2.53 11.70
C LEU A 51 3.01 -1.88 11.38
N ILE A 52 4.04 -2.67 11.11
CA ILE A 52 5.37 -2.16 10.78
C ILE A 52 5.30 -1.29 9.51
N THR A 53 4.65 -1.78 8.47
CA THR A 53 4.55 -1.03 7.20
C THR A 53 3.67 0.21 7.32
N ALA A 54 2.62 0.21 8.17
CA ALA A 54 1.86 1.41 8.49
C ALA A 54 2.73 2.48 9.18
N MET A 55 3.58 2.09 10.13
CA MET A 55 4.53 3.00 10.76
C MET A 55 5.55 3.55 9.76
N LEU A 56 6.06 2.71 8.85
CA LEU A 56 6.96 3.13 7.77
C LEU A 56 6.27 4.11 6.82
N THR A 57 4.99 3.90 6.51
CA THR A 57 4.18 4.85 5.72
C THR A 57 4.17 6.22 6.38
N PHE A 58 3.87 6.32 7.67
CA PHE A 58 3.92 7.60 8.39
C PHE A 58 5.31 8.23 8.38
N TYR A 59 6.34 7.43 8.64
CA TYR A 59 7.72 7.91 8.67
C TYR A 59 8.16 8.49 7.33
N PHE A 60 8.02 7.74 6.24
CA PHE A 60 8.45 8.17 4.92
C PHE A 60 7.60 9.35 4.39
N THR A 61 6.28 9.31 4.59
CA THR A 61 5.40 10.41 4.21
C THR A 61 5.75 11.70 4.94
N ARG A 62 6.10 11.62 6.24
CA ARG A 62 6.56 12.77 7.02
C ARG A 62 7.90 13.32 6.49
N LYS A 63 8.84 12.43 6.16
CA LYS A 63 10.13 12.81 5.56
C LYS A 63 9.94 13.49 4.21
N SER A 64 9.10 12.94 3.35
CA SER A 64 8.74 13.56 2.07
C SER A 64 8.14 14.96 2.27
N HIS A 65 7.24 15.12 3.24
CA HIS A 65 6.65 16.42 3.53
C HIS A 65 7.68 17.45 4.06
N GLN A 66 8.65 17.00 4.87
CA GLN A 66 9.75 17.86 5.32
C GLN A 66 10.62 18.33 4.16
N ALA A 67 11.04 17.41 3.27
CA ALA A 67 11.80 17.75 2.07
C ALA A 67 11.02 18.72 1.16
N TYR A 68 9.72 18.51 0.99
CA TYR A 68 8.84 19.43 0.26
C TYR A 68 8.83 20.85 0.88
N GLN A 69 8.76 20.95 2.21
CA GLN A 69 8.78 22.26 2.89
C GLN A 69 10.14 22.94 2.78
N ASN A 70 11.24 22.20 2.83
CA ASN A 70 12.56 22.76 2.62
C ASN A 70 12.70 23.27 1.19
N TYR A 71 12.36 22.44 0.20
CA TYR A 71 12.37 22.83 -1.21
C TYR A 71 11.59 24.13 -1.47
N GLN A 72 10.37 24.26 -0.93
CA GLN A 72 9.58 25.48 -1.09
C GLN A 72 10.20 26.74 -0.44
N ARG A 73 10.98 26.58 0.62
CA ARG A 73 11.66 27.72 1.28
C ARG A 73 12.91 28.17 0.52
N GLU A 74 13.54 27.26 -0.18
CA GLU A 74 14.79 27.49 -0.92
C GLU A 74 14.53 27.87 -2.39
N GLU A 75 13.27 27.80 -2.88
CA GLU A 75 12.88 28.22 -4.23
C GLU A 75 13.16 29.73 -4.47
N GLU A 76 13.32 30.53 -3.41
CA GLU A 76 13.77 31.92 -3.49
C GLU A 76 15.30 32.05 -3.72
N ASP A 77 16.10 30.98 -3.48
CA ASP A 77 17.57 30.96 -3.53
C ASP A 77 18.14 29.69 -4.23
N GLU A 78 17.82 29.43 -5.51
CA GLU A 78 18.29 28.22 -6.25
C GLU A 78 17.99 26.91 -5.52
N GLY A 79 16.73 26.44 -5.59
CA GLY A 79 16.21 25.28 -4.89
C GLY A 79 17.12 24.05 -4.96
N ASN A 80 17.41 23.46 -3.82
CA ASN A 80 18.35 22.34 -3.71
C ASN A 80 17.77 21.09 -4.43
N GLU A 81 18.42 20.71 -5.54
CA GLU A 81 18.05 19.53 -6.34
C GLU A 81 17.94 18.26 -5.46
N GLN A 82 18.72 18.19 -4.38
CA GLN A 82 18.70 17.08 -3.44
C GLN A 82 17.35 16.99 -2.67
N ASP A 83 16.80 18.10 -2.20
CA ASP A 83 15.52 18.13 -1.52
C ASP A 83 14.37 17.74 -2.45
N TYR A 84 14.46 18.14 -3.73
CA TYR A 84 13.51 17.70 -4.76
C TYR A 84 13.54 16.18 -4.95
N LEU A 85 14.72 15.59 -5.12
CA LEU A 85 14.88 14.14 -5.28
C LEU A 85 14.43 13.36 -4.03
N ASP A 86 14.80 13.84 -2.84
CA ASP A 86 14.44 13.21 -1.57
C ASP A 86 12.92 13.28 -1.31
N MET A 87 12.26 14.36 -1.69
CA MET A 87 10.82 14.50 -1.61
C MET A 87 10.09 13.37 -2.35
N TYR A 88 10.43 13.12 -3.62
CA TYR A 88 9.80 12.07 -4.42
C TYR A 88 10.20 10.68 -3.95
N ARG A 89 11.49 10.47 -3.65
CA ARG A 89 12.00 9.20 -3.16
C ARG A 89 11.29 8.74 -1.88
N PHE A 90 11.14 9.61 -0.90
CA PHE A 90 10.43 9.28 0.33
C PHE A 90 8.92 9.11 0.10
N LEU A 91 8.34 9.83 -0.85
CA LEU A 91 6.94 9.65 -1.22
C LEU A 91 6.69 8.25 -1.80
N ASP A 92 7.57 7.80 -2.69
CA ASP A 92 7.48 6.47 -3.30
C ASP A 92 7.65 5.37 -2.26
N TYR A 93 8.61 5.49 -1.33
CA TYR A 93 8.76 4.54 -0.23
C TYR A 93 7.52 4.51 0.68
N GLY A 94 6.92 5.66 0.97
CA GLY A 94 5.67 5.75 1.72
C GLY A 94 4.52 5.06 1.00
N THR A 95 4.41 5.23 -0.31
CA THR A 95 3.37 4.61 -1.14
C THR A 95 3.55 3.08 -1.19
N VAL A 96 4.77 2.59 -1.36
CA VAL A 96 5.06 1.14 -1.34
C VAL A 96 4.72 0.55 0.03
N ALA A 97 5.13 1.20 1.12
CA ALA A 97 4.83 0.75 2.47
C ALA A 97 3.31 0.71 2.72
N TRP A 98 2.57 1.72 2.25
CA TRP A 98 1.11 1.73 2.34
C TRP A 98 0.46 0.58 1.56
N ASN A 99 0.90 0.28 0.34
CA ASN A 99 0.40 -0.85 -0.43
C ASN A 99 0.60 -2.19 0.30
N VAL A 100 1.76 -2.39 0.93
CA VAL A 100 2.02 -3.58 1.75
C VAL A 100 1.08 -3.63 2.97
N THR A 101 0.81 -2.49 3.60
CA THR A 101 -0.18 -2.39 4.69
C THR A 101 -1.58 -2.83 4.22
N GLN A 102 -2.02 -2.39 3.04
CA GLN A 102 -3.32 -2.76 2.46
C GLN A 102 -3.41 -4.27 2.21
N ILE A 103 -2.37 -4.84 1.62
CA ILE A 103 -2.29 -6.29 1.37
C ILE A 103 -2.36 -7.06 2.70
N SER A 104 -1.58 -6.66 3.69
CA SER A 104 -1.57 -7.29 5.01
C SER A 104 -2.94 -7.22 5.70
N MET A 105 -3.60 -6.06 5.62
CA MET A 105 -4.95 -5.86 6.14
C MET A 105 -5.97 -6.81 5.48
N LEU A 106 -5.93 -6.94 4.14
CA LEU A 106 -6.81 -7.85 3.41
C LEU A 106 -6.57 -9.32 3.83
N PHE A 107 -5.30 -9.74 3.98
CA PHE A 107 -4.99 -11.09 4.45
C PHE A 107 -5.50 -11.35 5.87
N CYS A 108 -5.32 -10.40 6.79
CA CYS A 108 -5.88 -10.53 8.14
C CYS A 108 -7.40 -10.68 8.12
N MET A 109 -8.10 -9.89 7.31
CA MET A 109 -9.56 -9.99 7.16
C MET A 109 -10.00 -11.35 6.60
N ILE A 110 -9.31 -11.86 5.57
CA ILE A 110 -9.61 -13.16 4.97
C ILE A 110 -9.40 -14.30 5.99
N LEU A 111 -8.32 -14.26 6.77
CA LEU A 111 -8.02 -15.25 7.78
C LEU A 111 -9.04 -15.22 8.93
N ASP A 112 -9.48 -14.04 9.35
CA ASP A 112 -10.53 -13.87 10.36
C ASP A 112 -11.88 -14.42 9.89
N LEU A 113 -12.28 -14.11 8.65
CA LEU A 113 -13.54 -14.60 8.07
C LEU A 113 -13.54 -16.12 7.90
N GLY A 114 -12.37 -16.72 7.64
CA GLY A 114 -12.19 -18.18 7.59
C GLY A 114 -12.23 -18.86 8.95
N GLY A 115 -12.07 -18.08 10.03
CA GLY A 115 -12.09 -18.57 11.41
C GLY A 115 -13.46 -18.48 12.09
N PHE A 116 -13.82 -17.33 12.67
CA PHE A 116 -15.08 -17.14 13.42
C PHE A 116 -15.56 -15.69 13.45
N GLY A 117 -15.17 -14.88 12.49
CA GLY A 117 -15.56 -13.47 12.39
C GLY A 117 -14.41 -12.49 12.62
N ILE A 118 -14.68 -11.21 12.38
CA ILE A 118 -13.65 -10.16 12.41
C ILE A 118 -13.19 -9.91 13.86
N SER A 119 -11.90 -10.08 14.10
CA SER A 119 -11.28 -9.83 15.40
C SER A 119 -11.08 -8.33 15.68
N ALA A 120 -11.01 -7.95 16.95
CA ALA A 120 -10.70 -6.58 17.36
C ALA A 120 -9.32 -6.12 16.86
N THR A 121 -8.37 -7.06 16.71
CA THR A 121 -7.03 -6.81 16.16
C THR A 121 -7.07 -6.47 14.68
N SER A 122 -7.87 -7.16 13.87
CA SER A 122 -8.08 -6.79 12.47
C SER A 122 -8.75 -5.44 12.32
N LEU A 123 -9.74 -5.12 13.15
CA LEU A 123 -10.36 -3.79 13.16
C LEU A 123 -9.34 -2.69 13.47
N LEU A 124 -8.44 -2.92 14.44
CA LEU A 124 -7.37 -1.98 14.76
C LEU A 124 -6.44 -1.77 13.55
N LEU A 125 -6.03 -2.85 12.87
CA LEU A 125 -5.19 -2.75 11.69
C LEU A 125 -5.89 -1.99 10.54
N ILE A 126 -7.20 -2.20 10.36
CA ILE A 126 -8.01 -1.47 9.37
C ILE A 126 -7.99 0.03 9.68
N VAL A 127 -8.24 0.42 10.92
CA VAL A 127 -8.23 1.83 11.34
C VAL A 127 -6.87 2.48 11.11
N VAL A 128 -5.79 1.80 11.53
CA VAL A 128 -4.42 2.29 11.34
C VAL A 128 -4.05 2.36 9.86
N GLY A 129 -4.44 1.34 9.07
CA GLY A 129 -4.21 1.29 7.63
C GLY A 129 -4.93 2.39 6.86
N ILE A 130 -6.20 2.65 7.18
CA ILE A 130 -6.96 3.76 6.59
C ILE A 130 -6.32 5.09 6.97
N TRP A 131 -5.98 5.30 8.23
CA TRP A 131 -5.38 6.56 8.69
C TRP A 131 -4.04 6.83 8.03
N SER A 132 -3.14 5.82 7.97
CA SER A 132 -1.86 5.94 7.27
C SER A 132 -2.05 6.25 5.79
N GLY A 133 -3.03 5.62 5.13
CA GLY A 133 -3.38 5.87 3.73
C GLY A 133 -3.91 7.28 3.48
N VAL A 134 -4.85 7.74 4.29
CA VAL A 134 -5.38 9.12 4.18
C VAL A 134 -4.26 10.15 4.35
N TYR A 135 -3.36 9.93 5.30
CA TYR A 135 -2.21 10.80 5.50
C TYR A 135 -1.27 10.79 4.29
N CYS A 136 -0.93 9.60 3.78
CA CYS A 136 -0.09 9.45 2.59
C CYS A 136 -0.71 10.15 1.37
N LEU A 137 -1.99 9.92 1.08
CA LEU A 137 -2.69 10.54 -0.04
C LEU A 137 -2.78 12.06 0.08
N LYS A 138 -3.01 12.59 1.29
CA LYS A 138 -3.04 14.03 1.54
C LYS A 138 -1.70 14.69 1.21
N ILE A 139 -0.59 14.08 1.58
CA ILE A 139 0.75 14.61 1.28
C ILE A 139 1.07 14.44 -0.20
N THR A 140 0.75 13.28 -0.79
CA THR A 140 0.91 13.03 -2.22
C THR A 140 0.17 14.08 -3.05
N SER A 141 -1.09 14.36 -2.73
CA SER A 141 -1.89 15.36 -3.45
C SER A 141 -1.32 16.79 -3.31
N LYS A 142 -0.64 17.08 -2.20
CA LYS A 142 0.01 18.37 -1.97
C LYS A 142 1.29 18.50 -2.79
N ILE A 143 2.10 17.45 -2.85
CA ILE A 143 3.39 17.43 -3.55
C ILE A 143 3.18 17.38 -5.06
N ARG A 144 2.30 16.52 -5.55
CA ARG A 144 2.02 16.33 -6.98
C ARG A 144 0.99 17.31 -7.54
N ASN A 145 0.51 18.24 -6.72
CA ASN A 145 -0.53 19.22 -7.07
C ASN A 145 -1.81 18.61 -7.69
N TYR A 146 -2.11 17.34 -7.36
CA TYR A 146 -3.24 16.58 -7.86
C TYR A 146 -4.08 16.02 -6.71
N LYS A 147 -5.41 16.17 -6.77
CA LYS A 147 -6.33 15.66 -5.76
C LYS A 147 -6.70 14.21 -6.07
N LEU A 148 -5.94 13.26 -5.55
CA LEU A 148 -6.36 11.86 -5.53
C LEU A 148 -7.41 11.64 -4.44
N SER A 149 -8.57 11.12 -4.83
CA SER A 149 -9.58 10.61 -3.90
C SER A 149 -9.13 9.26 -3.33
N VAL A 150 -9.46 8.97 -2.05
CA VAL A 150 -9.22 7.65 -1.43
C VAL A 150 -9.96 6.53 -2.19
N MET A 151 -11.05 6.90 -2.87
CA MET A 151 -11.81 6.04 -3.79
C MET A 151 -11.81 6.68 -5.17
N ALA A 152 -10.63 6.76 -5.80
CA ALA A 152 -10.52 7.28 -7.14
C ALA A 152 -11.34 6.41 -8.10
N THR A 153 -12.23 7.04 -8.85
CA THR A 153 -12.95 6.38 -9.94
C THR A 153 -11.98 6.03 -11.06
N PRO A 154 -12.25 4.99 -11.89
CA PRO A 154 -11.41 4.68 -13.04
C PRO A 154 -11.17 5.87 -13.96
N LYS A 155 -12.12 6.81 -14.03
CA LYS A 155 -12.01 8.04 -14.81
C LYS A 155 -10.99 9.01 -14.21
N GLU A 156 -11.01 9.22 -12.89
CA GLU A 156 -10.02 10.06 -12.19
C GLU A 156 -8.61 9.49 -12.30
N VAL A 157 -8.47 8.16 -12.29
CA VAL A 157 -7.16 7.49 -12.50
C VAL A 157 -6.65 7.72 -13.93
N LEU A 158 -7.54 7.66 -14.93
CA LEU A 158 -7.17 7.92 -16.33
C LEU A 158 -6.78 9.39 -16.54
N GLU A 159 -7.56 10.33 -16.01
CA GLU A 159 -7.22 11.76 -16.05
C GLU A 159 -5.87 12.07 -15.37
N TYR A 160 -5.57 11.36 -14.28
CA TYR A 160 -4.26 11.46 -13.61
C TYR A 160 -3.12 10.97 -14.49
N LEU A 161 -3.30 9.83 -15.17
CA LEU A 161 -2.29 9.26 -16.07
C LEU A 161 -2.06 10.16 -17.29
N ASP A 162 -3.12 10.74 -17.86
CA ASP A 162 -3.02 11.67 -18.98
C ASP A 162 -2.27 12.97 -18.58
N THR A 163 -2.56 13.50 -17.39
CA THR A 163 -1.86 14.70 -16.87
C THR A 163 -0.39 14.45 -16.58
N TYR A 164 -0.05 13.23 -16.18
CA TYR A 164 1.35 12.83 -15.90
C TYR A 164 2.17 12.71 -17.18
N ASP A 165 1.58 12.22 -18.27
CA ASP A 165 2.24 12.04 -19.58
C ASP A 165 2.48 13.40 -20.27
N GLU A 166 1.67 14.43 -20.00
CA GLU A 166 1.85 15.78 -20.53
C GLU A 166 2.94 16.60 -19.80
N GLY A 167 3.25 16.26 -18.55
CA GLY A 167 4.28 16.92 -17.74
C GLY A 167 5.73 16.52 -18.07
N GLU A 168 5.93 15.40 -18.79
CA GLU A 168 7.25 14.92 -19.22
C GLU A 168 7.65 15.35 -20.65
N LYS A 169 6.87 16.20 -21.31
CA LYS A 169 7.18 16.82 -22.60
C LYS A 169 7.68 18.24 -22.43
#